data_f4d659013b13bba340b940e5deee9ab2
#
_entry.id   f4d659013b13bba340b940e5deee9ab2
#
_cell.length_a   1.000
_cell.length_b   1.000
_cell.length_c   1.000
_cell.angle_alpha   90.00
_cell.angle_beta   90.00
_cell.angle_gamma   90.00
#
_symmetry.space_group_name_H-M   'P 1'
#
loop_
_entity.id
_entity.type
_entity.pdbx_description
1 polymer ?
#
loop_
_entity_poly.entity_id
_entity_poly.type
_entity_poly.pdbx_seq_one_letter_code
_entity_poly.pdbx_strand_id
1 'polypeptide(L)'
;MIQTFSFSDKGPRTENQDFHCLVVLGDQILLAVADGVGGNNGGEIASRLAINKVLAGFYEGQSLGQCLDSAHSEILSKAADNPDLQGMATTLTAVACKAGALKGVHCGDSRA
;
A
#
# COMPACT_ATOMS: atom_id res chain seq x y z
N MET A 1 7.67 24.08 4.80
CA MET A 1 8.54 22.91 4.61
C MET A 1 7.88 21.68 5.24
N ILE A 2 7.86 20.57 4.53
CA ILE A 2 7.31 19.32 5.04
C ILE A 2 8.49 18.42 5.45
N GLN A 3 8.40 17.89 6.65
CA GLN A 3 9.36 16.91 7.14
C GLN A 3 8.70 15.53 7.18
N THR A 4 9.45 14.50 6.80
CA THR A 4 8.94 13.13 6.78
C THR A 4 9.91 12.21 7.49
N PHE A 5 9.35 11.12 8.00
CA PHE A 5 10.12 10.06 8.67
C PHE A 5 9.42 8.73 8.38
N SER A 6 10.20 7.69 8.12
CA SER A 6 9.62 6.36 7.91
C SER A 6 10.47 5.29 8.59
N PHE A 7 9.81 4.20 9.01
CA PHE A 7 10.42 3.10 9.71
C PHE A 7 9.62 1.82 9.45
N SER A 8 10.32 0.71 9.28
CA SER A 8 9.68 -0.60 9.13
C SER A 8 10.52 -1.66 9.85
N ASP A 9 9.86 -2.54 10.59
CA ASP A 9 10.50 -3.60 11.33
C ASP A 9 9.57 -4.82 11.37
N LYS A 10 10.12 -6.02 11.20
CA LYS A 10 9.33 -7.24 11.27
C LYS A 10 8.91 -7.60 12.69
N GLY A 11 9.53 -7.02 13.72
CA GLY A 11 9.25 -7.34 15.13
C GLY A 11 9.53 -8.81 15.43
N PRO A 12 8.62 -9.51 16.13
CA PRO A 12 8.82 -10.93 16.47
C PRO A 12 8.50 -11.89 15.33
N ARG A 13 8.07 -11.43 14.15
CA ARG A 13 7.71 -12.28 13.02
C ARG A 13 8.94 -12.81 12.32
N THR A 14 8.79 -13.94 11.60
CA THR A 14 9.89 -14.52 10.83
C THR A 14 10.21 -13.71 9.58
N GLU A 15 9.25 -12.92 9.09
CA GLU A 15 9.42 -12.07 7.91
C GLU A 15 8.67 -10.76 8.11
N ASN A 16 9.12 -9.72 7.40
CA ASN A 16 8.45 -8.43 7.41
C ASN A 16 7.47 -8.40 6.24
N GLN A 17 6.16 -8.40 6.54
CA GLN A 17 5.08 -8.33 5.56
C GLN A 17 4.54 -6.92 5.38
N ASP A 18 5.21 -5.93 5.96
CA ASP A 18 4.84 -4.52 5.86
C ASP A 18 5.65 -3.85 4.75
N PHE A 19 4.99 -2.97 4.02
CA PHE A 19 5.65 -2.13 3.03
C PHE A 19 5.16 -0.69 3.18
N HIS A 20 6.01 0.22 2.80
CA HIS A 20 5.66 1.64 2.80
C HIS A 20 6.33 2.34 1.63
N CYS A 21 5.81 3.50 1.28
CA CYS A 21 6.47 4.38 0.32
C CYS A 21 6.29 5.83 0.70
N LEU A 22 7.26 6.63 0.28
CA LEU A 22 7.23 8.08 0.35
C LEU A 22 7.71 8.60 -0.99
N VAL A 23 6.89 9.38 -1.67
CA VAL A 23 7.23 9.95 -2.97
C VAL A 23 6.99 11.44 -2.93
N VAL A 24 7.97 12.20 -3.41
CA VAL A 24 7.85 13.64 -3.62
C VAL A 24 7.97 13.89 -5.12
N LEU A 25 6.94 14.48 -5.71
CA LEU A 25 6.90 14.78 -7.14
C LEU A 25 6.46 16.24 -7.31
N GLY A 26 7.44 17.14 -7.46
CA GLY A 26 7.18 18.57 -7.50
C GLY A 26 6.56 19.04 -6.18
N ASP A 27 5.35 19.58 -6.24
CA ASP A 27 4.58 20.02 -5.07
C ASP A 27 3.62 18.94 -4.54
N GLN A 28 3.75 17.72 -5.03
CA GLN A 28 2.91 16.59 -4.62
C GLN A 28 3.72 15.64 -3.74
N ILE A 29 3.07 15.09 -2.73
CA ILE A 29 3.67 14.11 -1.82
C ILE A 29 2.68 12.95 -1.66
N LEU A 30 3.20 11.73 -1.75
CA LEU A 30 2.45 10.51 -1.46
C LEU A 30 3.11 9.77 -0.32
N LEU A 31 2.33 9.40 0.67
CA LEU A 31 2.73 8.51 1.75
C LEU A 31 1.77 7.33 1.75
N ALA A 32 2.30 6.12 1.81
CA ALA A 32 1.46 4.92 1.88
C ALA A 32 2.12 3.86 2.75
N VAL A 33 1.30 3.16 3.53
CA VAL A 33 1.73 2.01 4.34
C VAL A 33 0.77 0.87 4.11
N ALA A 34 1.29 -0.34 4.12
CA ALA A 34 0.53 -1.57 3.95
C ALA A 34 1.07 -2.63 4.90
N ASP A 35 0.17 -3.31 5.60
CA ASP A 35 0.47 -4.39 6.54
C ASP A 35 -0.20 -5.66 6.03
N GLY A 36 0.58 -6.61 5.54
CA GLY A 36 0.10 -7.81 4.89
C GLY A 36 -0.07 -8.99 5.84
N VAL A 37 -1.01 -9.87 5.48
CA VAL A 37 -1.24 -11.14 6.18
C VAL A 37 -1.40 -12.25 5.14
N GLY A 38 -0.93 -13.45 5.48
CA GLY A 38 -1.09 -14.62 4.63
C GLY A 38 0.10 -15.56 4.72
N GLY A 39 -0.15 -16.87 4.58
CA GLY A 39 0.90 -17.87 4.52
C GLY A 39 1.64 -17.86 3.18
N ASN A 40 2.75 -18.59 3.08
CA ASN A 40 3.55 -18.74 1.87
C ASN A 40 3.97 -17.39 1.26
N ASN A 41 4.37 -16.45 2.12
CA ASN A 41 4.73 -15.07 1.75
C ASN A 41 3.56 -14.26 1.16
N GLY A 42 2.32 -14.72 1.37
CA GLY A 42 1.14 -14.04 0.84
C GLY A 42 1.00 -12.62 1.34
N GLY A 43 1.26 -12.38 2.63
CA GLY A 43 1.21 -11.04 3.19
C GLY A 43 2.23 -10.09 2.56
N GLU A 44 3.45 -10.55 2.34
CA GLU A 44 4.48 -9.78 1.64
C GLU A 44 4.04 -9.44 0.22
N ILE A 45 3.52 -10.42 -0.51
CA ILE A 45 3.07 -10.24 -1.90
C ILE A 45 1.89 -9.25 -1.95
N ALA A 46 0.91 -9.41 -1.07
CA ALA A 46 -0.27 -8.54 -1.05
C ALA A 46 0.10 -7.09 -0.73
N SER A 47 0.91 -6.86 0.29
CA SER A 47 1.32 -5.50 0.68
C SER A 47 2.19 -4.85 -0.40
N ARG A 48 3.08 -5.59 -1.02
CA ARG A 48 3.90 -5.09 -2.14
C ARG A 48 3.04 -4.72 -3.34
N LEU A 49 2.07 -5.57 -3.71
CA LEU A 49 1.15 -5.28 -4.80
C LEU A 49 0.36 -4.00 -4.53
N ALA A 50 -0.14 -3.82 -3.31
CA ALA A 50 -0.91 -2.63 -2.95
C ALA A 50 -0.06 -1.37 -3.08
N ILE A 51 1.15 -1.37 -2.54
CA ILE A 51 2.06 -0.21 -2.63
C ILE A 51 2.41 0.08 -4.09
N ASN A 52 2.71 -0.94 -4.89
CA ASN A 52 3.07 -0.75 -6.30
C ASN A 52 1.90 -0.17 -7.10
N LYS A 53 0.66 -0.59 -6.82
CA LYS A 53 -0.51 -0.05 -7.51
C LYS A 53 -0.78 1.41 -7.13
N VAL A 54 -0.59 1.75 -5.87
CA VAL A 54 -0.74 3.14 -5.41
C VAL A 54 0.32 4.03 -6.07
N LEU A 55 1.58 3.57 -6.12
CA LEU A 55 2.65 4.29 -6.78
C LEU A 55 2.36 4.51 -8.26
N ALA A 56 2.01 3.45 -8.99
CA ALA A 56 1.72 3.54 -10.42
C ALA A 56 0.56 4.50 -10.69
N GLY A 57 -0.52 4.38 -9.91
CA GLY A 57 -1.68 5.25 -10.05
C GLY A 57 -1.36 6.71 -9.73
N PHE A 58 -0.53 6.95 -8.72
CA PHE A 58 -0.12 8.31 -8.34
C PHE A 58 0.65 8.98 -9.50
N TYR A 59 1.60 8.27 -10.12
CA TYR A 59 2.35 8.79 -11.27
C TYR A 59 1.46 9.00 -12.49
N GLU A 60 0.39 8.23 -12.64
CA GLU A 60 -0.56 8.35 -13.75
C GLU A 60 -1.66 9.38 -13.49
N GLY A 61 -1.67 10.00 -12.32
CA GLY A 61 -2.70 11.00 -11.96
C GLY A 61 -4.04 10.41 -11.56
N GLN A 62 -4.10 9.11 -11.22
CA GLN A 62 -5.32 8.48 -10.73
C GLN A 62 -5.65 8.94 -9.31
N SER A 63 -6.93 8.93 -8.94
CA SER A 63 -7.34 9.17 -7.56
C SER A 63 -6.90 8.03 -6.66
N LEU A 64 -6.77 8.30 -5.35
CA LEU A 64 -6.42 7.25 -4.39
C LEU A 64 -7.50 6.16 -4.33
N GLY A 65 -8.78 6.51 -4.52
CA GLY A 65 -9.85 5.52 -4.59
C GLY A 65 -9.67 4.57 -5.76
N GLN A 66 -9.29 5.08 -6.94
CA GLN A 66 -8.99 4.25 -8.09
C GLN A 66 -7.78 3.34 -7.83
N CYS A 67 -6.75 3.85 -7.17
CA CYS A 67 -5.58 3.06 -6.80
C CYS A 67 -5.96 1.91 -5.86
N LEU A 68 -6.83 2.18 -4.89
CA LEU A 68 -7.31 1.17 -3.94
C LEU A 68 -8.09 0.07 -4.66
N ASP A 69 -8.99 0.44 -5.57
CA ASP A 69 -9.77 -0.53 -6.35
C ASP A 69 -8.87 -1.39 -7.23
N SER A 70 -7.87 -0.80 -7.88
CA SER A 70 -6.90 -1.52 -8.69
C SER A 70 -6.11 -2.51 -7.86
N ALA A 71 -5.66 -2.11 -6.67
CA ALA A 71 -4.92 -2.97 -5.76
C ALA A 71 -5.78 -4.16 -5.32
N HIS A 72 -7.02 -3.91 -4.96
CA HIS A 72 -7.95 -4.96 -4.54
C HIS A 72 -8.18 -5.98 -5.64
N SER A 73 -8.44 -5.53 -6.86
CA SER A 73 -8.64 -6.41 -8.03
C SER A 73 -7.40 -7.26 -8.32
N GLU A 74 -6.22 -6.66 -8.25
CA GLU A 74 -4.96 -7.37 -8.52
C GLU A 74 -4.69 -8.46 -7.48
N ILE A 75 -4.93 -8.15 -6.20
CA ILE A 75 -4.72 -9.12 -5.12
C ILE A 75 -5.68 -10.29 -5.27
N LEU A 76 -6.96 -10.03 -5.55
CA LEU A 76 -7.95 -11.09 -5.77
C LEU A 76 -7.59 -11.96 -6.97
N SER A 77 -7.19 -11.35 -8.07
CA SER A 77 -6.80 -12.06 -9.29
C SER A 77 -5.60 -12.96 -9.05
N LYS A 78 -4.58 -12.46 -8.37
CA LYS A 78 -3.37 -13.22 -8.11
C LYS A 78 -3.63 -14.39 -7.15
N ALA A 79 -4.46 -14.16 -6.14
CA ALA A 79 -4.85 -15.23 -5.21
C ALA A 79 -5.68 -16.32 -5.89
N ALA A 80 -6.54 -15.94 -6.84
CA ALA A 80 -7.35 -16.89 -7.59
C ALA A 80 -6.49 -17.80 -8.48
N ASP A 81 -5.40 -17.26 -9.03
CA ASP A 81 -4.53 -18.01 -9.95
C ASP A 81 -3.49 -18.87 -9.23
N ASN A 82 -3.30 -18.67 -7.93
CA ASN A 82 -2.25 -19.38 -7.19
C ASN A 82 -2.80 -19.89 -5.85
N PRO A 83 -3.01 -21.22 -5.71
CA PRO A 83 -3.56 -21.80 -4.47
C PRO A 83 -2.73 -21.47 -3.22
N ASP A 84 -1.41 -21.30 -3.35
CA ASP A 84 -0.53 -21.00 -2.23
C ASP A 84 -0.78 -19.59 -1.67
N LEU A 85 -1.41 -18.71 -2.45
CA LEU A 85 -1.68 -17.32 -2.06
C LEU A 85 -3.12 -17.09 -1.62
N GLN A 86 -3.90 -18.14 -1.48
CA GLN A 86 -5.29 -18.03 -1.02
C GLN A 86 -5.34 -17.41 0.37
N GLY A 87 -6.25 -16.46 0.54
CA GLY A 87 -6.40 -15.76 1.81
C GLY A 87 -5.40 -14.65 2.07
N MET A 88 -4.48 -14.38 1.13
CA MET A 88 -3.60 -13.24 1.30
C MET A 88 -4.38 -11.94 1.29
N ALA A 89 -3.97 -11.02 2.13
CA ALA A 89 -4.62 -9.72 2.26
C ALA A 89 -3.63 -8.70 2.77
N THR A 90 -3.99 -7.44 2.67
CA THR A 90 -3.21 -6.34 3.22
C THR A 90 -4.13 -5.22 3.66
N THR A 91 -3.72 -4.50 4.70
CA THR A 91 -4.24 -3.18 4.95
C THR A 91 -3.59 -2.20 3.99
N LEU A 92 -4.19 -1.04 3.84
CA LEU A 92 -3.60 0.05 3.06
C LEU A 92 -4.07 1.37 3.64
N THR A 93 -3.12 2.23 3.95
CA THR A 93 -3.39 3.63 4.28
C THR A 93 -2.52 4.48 3.38
N ALA A 94 -3.12 5.37 2.61
CA ALA A 94 -2.41 6.25 1.71
C ALA A 94 -2.92 7.67 1.87
N VAL A 95 -1.99 8.61 1.85
CA VAL A 95 -2.28 10.04 1.96
C VAL A 95 -1.51 10.77 0.87
N ALA A 96 -2.21 11.60 0.11
CA ALA A 96 -1.60 12.43 -0.90
C ALA A 96 -1.85 13.89 -0.59
N CYS A 97 -0.81 14.70 -0.73
CA CYS A 97 -0.88 16.15 -0.58
C CYS A 97 -0.48 16.80 -1.90
N LYS A 98 -1.34 17.69 -2.41
CA LYS A 98 -1.08 18.44 -3.65
C LYS A 98 -1.59 19.85 -3.47
N ALA A 99 -0.70 20.83 -3.65
CA ALA A 99 -1.06 22.26 -3.58
C ALA A 99 -1.79 22.61 -2.27
N GLY A 100 -1.37 22.02 -1.14
CA GLY A 100 -1.98 22.26 0.16
C GLY A 100 -3.24 21.47 0.46
N ALA A 101 -3.78 20.72 -0.50
CA ALA A 101 -4.94 19.84 -0.28
C ALA A 101 -4.49 18.43 0.11
N LEU A 102 -5.10 17.89 1.16
CA LEU A 102 -4.78 16.57 1.68
C LEU A 102 -5.93 15.62 1.38
N LYS A 103 -5.63 14.46 0.79
CA LYS A 103 -6.59 13.39 0.54
C LYS A 103 -6.03 12.08 1.04
N GLY A 104 -6.91 11.21 1.52
CA GLY A 104 -6.48 9.91 2.04
C GLY A 104 -7.49 8.81 1.76
N VAL A 105 -6.99 7.58 1.77
CA VAL A 105 -7.80 6.36 1.76
C VAL A 105 -7.27 5.42 2.83
N HIS A 106 -8.15 4.58 3.34
CA HIS A 106 -7.80 3.64 4.39
C HIS A 106 -8.63 2.37 4.25
N CYS A 107 -7.96 1.23 4.38
CA CYS A 107 -8.61 -0.08 4.39
C CYS A 107 -7.86 -0.95 5.40
N GLY A 108 -8.58 -1.49 6.39
CA GLY A 108 -8.00 -2.35 7.41
C GLY A 108 -7.80 -1.63 8.74
N ASP A 109 -6.80 -2.06 9.52
CA ASP A 109 -6.54 -1.56 10.87
C ASP A 109 -5.36 -0.60 11.00
N SER A 110 -4.69 -0.25 9.89
CA SER A 110 -3.68 0.82 9.86
C SER A 110 -4.35 2.19 10.03
N ARG A 111 -3.58 3.18 10.47
CA ARG A 111 -4.12 4.53 10.67
C ARG A 111 -3.16 5.60 10.16
N ALA A 112 -3.73 6.64 9.67
CA ALA A 112 -2.99 7.81 9.23
C ALA A 112 -3.05 8.93 10.27
#